data_dfda6462395c0994bd2ae83883c86649
#
_entry.id   dfda6462395c0994bd2ae83883c86649
#
_cell.length_a   1.000
_cell.length_b   1.000
_cell.length_c   1.000
_cell.angle_alpha   90.00
_cell.angle_beta   90.00
_cell.angle_gamma   90.00
#
_symmetry.space_group_name_H-M   'P 1'
#
loop_
_entity.id
_entity.type
_entity.pdbx_description
1 polymer ?
#
loop_
_entity_poly.entity_id
_entity_poly.type
_entity_poly.pdbx_seq_one_letter_code
_entity_poly.pdbx_strand_id
1 'polypeptide(L)'
;IYGEHFQGRLFYDKKSLKAPALIIVSGSEGRIEKAQNMAQLLSSRGYICLAVAYFGLEGLPKHLERIPLECLVGAKDYLRQHPQVDSERIGIYGRSKGAEFVLAEESLFNDVQCLVLNSPSDVVYEGIKGKWNSHTSSWTHLQKELSYQKFRLRDYLFSKLFRKTFPKDCSARIDVGQIHSPILLLGSTVDEIWDASSAIDDIVSHYKGHYIIFKKYHETGHMLTVAYQPNHRYRKDWRLLMKESKDSWLATIHFFDRH
;
A
#
# COMPACT_ATOMS: atom_id res chain seq x y z
N ILE A 1 -8.60 -13.49 -12.82
CA ILE A 1 -8.54 -12.31 -13.69
C ILE A 1 -7.11 -12.15 -14.14
N TYR A 2 -6.93 -11.88 -15.42
CA TYR A 2 -5.63 -11.67 -16.03
C TYR A 2 -5.67 -10.33 -16.77
N GLY A 3 -4.91 -9.35 -16.29
CA GLY A 3 -4.67 -8.09 -16.97
C GLY A 3 -3.29 -8.08 -17.64
N GLU A 4 -2.96 -7.03 -18.36
CA GLU A 4 -1.69 -6.93 -19.10
C GLU A 4 -0.47 -7.02 -18.16
N HIS A 5 -0.55 -6.39 -16.98
CA HIS A 5 0.55 -6.31 -16.02
C HIS A 5 0.17 -6.79 -14.61
N PHE A 6 -1.00 -7.42 -14.45
CA PHE A 6 -1.44 -7.94 -13.16
C PHE A 6 -2.23 -9.23 -13.30
N GLN A 7 -2.27 -9.98 -12.21
CA GLN A 7 -3.25 -11.02 -12.01
C GLN A 7 -4.08 -10.70 -10.78
N GLY A 8 -5.38 -10.96 -10.84
CA GLY A 8 -6.27 -10.58 -9.77
C GLY A 8 -7.28 -11.66 -9.41
N ARG A 9 -7.82 -11.51 -8.21
CA ARG A 9 -8.94 -12.33 -7.72
C ARG A 9 -10.01 -11.41 -7.16
N LEU A 10 -11.24 -11.53 -7.69
CA LEU A 10 -12.37 -10.70 -7.29
C LEU A 10 -13.18 -11.39 -6.20
N PHE A 11 -13.53 -10.63 -5.17
CA PHE A 11 -14.38 -11.05 -4.05
C PHE A 11 -15.57 -10.10 -3.95
N TYR A 12 -16.80 -10.62 -4.03
CA TYR A 12 -18.01 -9.83 -3.92
C TYR A 12 -19.24 -10.71 -3.70
N ASP A 13 -20.32 -10.12 -3.18
CA ASP A 13 -21.61 -10.78 -3.16
C ASP A 13 -22.28 -10.64 -4.55
N LYS A 14 -22.62 -11.76 -5.17
CA LYS A 14 -23.29 -11.79 -6.49
C LYS A 14 -24.63 -11.04 -6.53
N LYS A 15 -25.24 -10.79 -5.38
CA LYS A 15 -26.49 -10.02 -5.25
C LYS A 15 -26.27 -8.51 -5.19
N SER A 16 -25.03 -8.05 -5.06
CA SER A 16 -24.72 -6.61 -5.02
C SER A 16 -25.12 -5.94 -6.32
N LEU A 17 -25.83 -4.83 -6.20
CA LEU A 17 -26.15 -3.93 -7.31
C LEU A 17 -25.31 -2.68 -7.11
N LYS A 18 -24.49 -2.30 -8.10
CA LYS A 18 -23.65 -1.08 -8.08
C LYS A 18 -23.03 -0.76 -6.70
N ALA A 19 -22.07 -1.56 -6.29
CA ALA A 19 -21.37 -1.41 -5.02
C ALA A 19 -20.02 -0.67 -5.19
N PRO A 20 -19.52 0.01 -4.14
CA PRO A 20 -18.17 0.55 -4.15
C PRO A 20 -17.14 -0.56 -4.30
N ALA A 21 -16.03 -0.26 -4.95
CA ALA A 21 -14.99 -1.25 -5.18
C ALA A 21 -13.66 -0.85 -4.56
N LEU A 22 -12.88 -1.85 -4.17
CA LEU A 22 -11.56 -1.66 -3.58
C LEU A 22 -10.52 -2.50 -4.32
N ILE A 23 -9.42 -1.88 -4.70
CA ILE A 23 -8.21 -2.57 -5.14
C ILE A 23 -7.33 -2.82 -3.93
N ILE A 24 -6.86 -4.04 -3.75
CA ILE A 24 -6.03 -4.43 -2.61
C ILE A 24 -4.66 -4.88 -3.10
N VAL A 25 -3.62 -4.17 -2.70
CA VAL A 25 -2.23 -4.49 -3.00
C VAL A 25 -1.43 -4.78 -1.75
N SER A 26 -0.70 -5.87 -1.76
CA SER A 26 0.20 -6.26 -0.67
C SER A 26 1.63 -5.76 -0.89
N GLY A 27 2.54 -6.09 0.02
CA GLY A 27 3.92 -5.58 0.01
C GLY A 27 4.92 -6.43 -0.77
N SER A 28 6.17 -6.40 -0.31
CA SER A 28 7.32 -7.07 -0.94
C SER A 28 7.29 -8.60 -0.89
N GLU A 29 6.34 -9.20 -0.22
CA GLU A 29 6.13 -10.65 -0.24
C GLU A 29 5.66 -11.16 -1.61
N GLY A 30 5.09 -10.30 -2.45
CA GLY A 30 4.59 -10.66 -3.77
C GLY A 30 3.40 -11.63 -3.74
N ARG A 31 3.10 -12.20 -4.91
CA ARG A 31 1.99 -13.14 -5.09
C ARG A 31 0.65 -12.51 -4.71
N ILE A 32 -0.37 -13.28 -4.35
CA ILE A 32 -1.73 -12.75 -4.13
C ILE A 32 -2.28 -13.03 -2.73
N GLU A 33 -1.69 -13.95 -1.99
CA GLU A 33 -2.27 -14.53 -0.76
C GLU A 33 -2.59 -13.48 0.31
N LYS A 34 -1.72 -12.48 0.48
CA LYS A 34 -1.96 -11.43 1.48
C LYS A 34 -3.03 -10.43 1.04
N ALA A 35 -3.00 -10.05 -0.23
CA ALA A 35 -4.02 -9.17 -0.79
C ALA A 35 -5.41 -9.82 -0.76
N GLN A 36 -5.52 -11.10 -1.12
CA GLN A 36 -6.81 -11.81 -1.10
C GLN A 36 -7.39 -11.97 0.31
N ASN A 37 -6.56 -12.16 1.34
CA ASN A 37 -7.06 -12.24 2.71
C ASN A 37 -7.74 -10.93 3.13
N MET A 38 -7.14 -9.79 2.80
CA MET A 38 -7.73 -8.47 3.06
C MET A 38 -8.99 -8.26 2.19
N ALA A 39 -8.92 -8.59 0.90
CA ALA A 39 -10.04 -8.46 -0.02
C ALA A 39 -11.26 -9.28 0.45
N GLN A 40 -11.05 -10.50 0.94
CA GLN A 40 -12.12 -11.33 1.46
C GLN A 40 -12.79 -10.70 2.70
N LEU A 41 -12.00 -10.11 3.61
CA LEU A 41 -12.55 -9.45 4.79
C LEU A 41 -13.35 -8.19 4.44
N LEU A 42 -12.86 -7.38 3.50
CA LEU A 42 -13.56 -6.17 3.06
C LEU A 42 -14.80 -6.50 2.22
N SER A 43 -14.76 -7.55 1.40
CA SER A 43 -15.92 -7.95 0.61
C SER A 43 -17.10 -8.41 1.46
N SER A 44 -16.86 -8.97 2.66
CA SER A 44 -17.93 -9.29 3.62
C SER A 44 -18.64 -8.05 4.19
N ARG A 45 -18.15 -6.86 3.90
CA ARG A 45 -18.73 -5.55 4.25
C ARG A 45 -19.50 -4.88 3.13
N GLY A 46 -19.67 -5.56 1.99
CA GLY A 46 -20.43 -5.05 0.85
C GLY A 46 -19.58 -4.41 -0.24
N TYR A 47 -18.25 -4.39 -0.11
CA TYR A 47 -17.34 -3.92 -1.17
C TYR A 47 -17.12 -5.00 -2.23
N ILE A 48 -16.92 -4.58 -3.47
CA ILE A 48 -16.37 -5.43 -4.52
C ILE A 48 -14.85 -5.29 -4.46
N CYS A 49 -14.15 -6.34 -4.03
CA CYS A 49 -12.72 -6.25 -3.74
C CYS A 49 -11.89 -7.02 -4.76
N LEU A 50 -10.99 -6.34 -5.46
CA LEU A 50 -10.01 -6.92 -6.36
C LEU A 50 -8.65 -7.04 -5.65
N ALA A 51 -8.30 -8.26 -5.26
CA ALA A 51 -6.93 -8.55 -4.83
C ALA A 51 -6.01 -8.59 -6.05
N VAL A 52 -4.91 -7.85 -6.02
CA VAL A 52 -3.96 -7.71 -7.14
C VAL A 52 -2.60 -8.29 -6.77
N ALA A 53 -2.10 -9.16 -7.64
CA ALA A 53 -0.70 -9.57 -7.70
C ALA A 53 -0.04 -8.85 -8.88
N TYR A 54 1.08 -8.18 -8.64
CA TYR A 54 1.84 -7.45 -9.63
C TYR A 54 3.25 -8.04 -9.87
N PHE A 55 3.64 -9.05 -9.08
CA PHE A 55 4.83 -9.88 -9.30
C PHE A 55 4.72 -11.21 -8.54
N GLY A 56 5.64 -12.16 -8.84
CA GLY A 56 5.81 -13.41 -8.12
C GLY A 56 4.82 -14.53 -8.49
N LEU A 57 3.98 -14.35 -9.50
CA LEU A 57 3.16 -15.40 -10.10
C LEU A 57 3.63 -15.71 -11.53
N GLU A 58 3.24 -16.87 -12.06
CA GLU A 58 3.50 -17.22 -13.46
C GLU A 58 2.87 -16.18 -14.39
N GLY A 59 3.60 -15.74 -15.40
CA GLY A 59 3.17 -14.67 -16.31
C GLY A 59 3.37 -13.25 -15.81
N LEU A 60 3.83 -13.07 -14.56
CA LEU A 60 4.23 -11.77 -14.00
C LEU A 60 5.75 -11.71 -13.75
N PRO A 61 6.32 -10.51 -13.54
CA PRO A 61 7.71 -10.39 -13.13
C PRO A 61 8.02 -11.27 -11.92
N LYS A 62 9.13 -11.98 -11.96
CA LYS A 62 9.54 -12.89 -10.88
C LYS A 62 9.91 -12.15 -9.59
N HIS A 63 10.42 -10.95 -9.73
CA HIS A 63 10.98 -10.15 -8.64
C HIS A 63 10.30 -8.78 -8.60
N LEU A 64 10.40 -8.12 -7.46
CA LEU A 64 9.92 -6.75 -7.26
C LEU A 64 10.95 -5.78 -7.85
N GLU A 65 11.01 -5.69 -9.15
CA GLU A 65 11.91 -4.78 -9.87
C GLU A 65 11.25 -4.35 -11.18
N ARG A 66 11.29 -3.04 -11.48
CA ARG A 66 10.74 -2.45 -12.72
C ARG A 66 9.27 -2.81 -12.97
N ILE A 67 8.48 -2.87 -11.92
CA ILE A 67 7.04 -3.14 -12.06
C ILE A 67 6.38 -1.90 -12.67
N PRO A 68 5.58 -2.04 -13.75
CA PRO A 68 4.88 -0.91 -14.35
C PRO A 68 3.78 -0.37 -13.43
N LEU A 69 3.70 0.94 -13.25
CA LEU A 69 2.58 1.58 -12.56
C LEU A 69 1.26 1.33 -13.29
N GLU A 70 1.31 1.09 -14.58
CA GLU A 70 0.18 0.73 -15.46
C GLU A 70 -0.56 -0.55 -15.01
N CYS A 71 0.05 -1.35 -14.16
CA CYS A 71 -0.60 -2.47 -13.49
C CYS A 71 -1.87 -2.02 -12.72
N LEU A 72 -1.78 -0.90 -11.97
CA LEU A 72 -2.94 -0.37 -11.23
C LEU A 72 -3.94 0.30 -12.16
N VAL A 73 -3.48 0.97 -13.23
CA VAL A 73 -4.37 1.49 -14.27
C VAL A 73 -5.24 0.37 -14.84
N GLY A 74 -4.64 -0.74 -15.25
CA GLY A 74 -5.38 -1.90 -15.76
C GLY A 74 -6.34 -2.50 -14.73
N ALA A 75 -5.97 -2.53 -13.45
CA ALA A 75 -6.84 -3.00 -12.37
C ALA A 75 -8.05 -2.06 -12.15
N LYS A 76 -7.84 -0.74 -12.20
CA LYS A 76 -8.90 0.27 -12.13
C LYS A 76 -9.86 0.16 -13.33
N ASP A 77 -9.34 0.02 -14.53
CA ASP A 77 -10.14 -0.12 -15.75
C ASP A 77 -10.98 -1.40 -15.75
N TYR A 78 -10.42 -2.49 -15.24
CA TYR A 78 -11.18 -3.72 -15.04
C TYR A 78 -12.39 -3.51 -14.11
N LEU A 79 -12.20 -2.82 -12.98
CA LEU A 79 -13.29 -2.52 -12.05
C LEU A 79 -14.32 -1.56 -12.63
N ARG A 80 -13.89 -0.51 -13.34
CA ARG A 80 -14.78 0.45 -14.00
C ARG A 80 -15.72 -0.20 -15.02
N GLN A 81 -15.24 -1.24 -15.68
CA GLN A 81 -16.02 -2.01 -16.66
C GLN A 81 -16.90 -3.11 -16.02
N HIS A 82 -16.71 -3.40 -14.73
CA HIS A 82 -17.47 -4.46 -14.09
C HIS A 82 -18.91 -4.01 -13.80
N PRO A 83 -19.95 -4.76 -14.23
CA PRO A 83 -21.34 -4.27 -14.23
C PRO A 83 -21.92 -3.99 -12.83
N GLN A 84 -21.38 -4.61 -11.79
CA GLN A 84 -21.84 -4.42 -10.41
C GLN A 84 -21.05 -3.34 -9.66
N VAL A 85 -19.97 -2.80 -10.25
CA VAL A 85 -19.15 -1.76 -9.63
C VAL A 85 -19.77 -0.38 -9.86
N ASP A 86 -19.80 0.43 -8.83
CA ASP A 86 -19.98 1.87 -8.94
C ASP A 86 -18.63 2.49 -9.34
N SER A 87 -18.51 2.85 -10.62
CA SER A 87 -17.24 3.34 -11.20
C SER A 87 -16.72 4.62 -10.57
N GLU A 88 -17.59 5.40 -9.93
CA GLU A 88 -17.20 6.63 -9.24
C GLU A 88 -16.69 6.36 -7.82
N ARG A 89 -16.88 5.15 -7.29
CA ARG A 89 -16.49 4.79 -5.93
C ARG A 89 -15.49 3.64 -5.93
N ILE A 90 -14.29 3.92 -6.44
CA ILE A 90 -13.17 2.99 -6.42
C ILE A 90 -12.10 3.54 -5.49
N GLY A 91 -11.79 2.80 -4.43
CA GLY A 91 -10.70 3.09 -3.51
C GLY A 91 -9.56 2.09 -3.62
N ILE A 92 -8.41 2.42 -3.06
CA ILE A 92 -7.26 1.50 -3.01
C ILE A 92 -6.74 1.34 -1.59
N TYR A 93 -6.46 0.09 -1.21
CA TYR A 93 -5.70 -0.27 -0.02
C TYR A 93 -4.31 -0.75 -0.43
N GLY A 94 -3.27 -0.08 0.06
CA GLY A 94 -1.88 -0.48 -0.12
C GLY A 94 -1.16 -0.74 1.19
N ARG A 95 -0.24 -1.72 1.22
CA ARG A 95 0.57 -2.01 2.40
C ARG A 95 2.05 -2.14 2.05
N SER A 96 2.93 -1.49 2.84
CA SER A 96 4.39 -1.58 2.66
C SER A 96 4.79 -1.18 1.23
N LYS A 97 5.51 -2.01 0.49
CA LYS A 97 5.81 -1.75 -0.93
C LYS A 97 4.55 -1.56 -1.79
N GLY A 98 3.42 -2.15 -1.42
CA GLY A 98 2.15 -1.87 -2.07
C GLY A 98 1.60 -0.47 -1.74
N ALA A 99 1.86 0.07 -0.55
CA ALA A 99 1.52 1.45 -0.23
C ALA A 99 2.39 2.45 -1.00
N GLU A 100 3.69 2.17 -1.14
CA GLU A 100 4.61 2.93 -1.99
C GLU A 100 4.16 2.89 -3.47
N PHE A 101 3.77 1.70 -3.96
CA PHE A 101 3.26 1.50 -5.32
C PHE A 101 2.03 2.37 -5.61
N VAL A 102 1.04 2.30 -4.72
CA VAL A 102 -0.20 3.09 -4.83
C VAL A 102 0.09 4.59 -4.77
N LEU A 103 0.93 5.02 -3.84
CA LEU A 103 1.25 6.43 -3.69
C LEU A 103 2.00 6.97 -4.93
N ALA A 104 2.94 6.20 -5.49
CA ALA A 104 3.66 6.56 -6.69
C ALA A 104 2.73 6.60 -7.92
N GLU A 105 1.81 5.67 -8.04
CA GLU A 105 0.85 5.63 -9.14
C GLU A 105 -0.14 6.79 -9.04
N GLU A 106 -0.76 7.00 -7.89
CA GLU A 106 -1.75 8.07 -7.71
C GLU A 106 -1.13 9.48 -7.80
N SER A 107 0.17 9.64 -7.52
CA SER A 107 0.85 10.91 -7.75
C SER A 107 0.92 11.30 -9.23
N LEU A 108 0.74 10.35 -10.15
CA LEU A 108 0.72 10.58 -11.61
C LEU A 108 -0.70 10.58 -12.20
N PHE A 109 -1.59 9.73 -11.68
CA PHE A 109 -2.92 9.53 -12.27
C PHE A 109 -4.04 10.23 -11.50
N ASN A 110 -3.99 10.21 -10.16
CA ASN A 110 -4.95 10.90 -9.27
C ASN A 110 -6.42 10.67 -9.67
N ASP A 111 -6.82 9.40 -9.81
CA ASP A 111 -8.07 9.02 -10.45
C ASP A 111 -8.93 8.04 -9.64
N VAL A 112 -8.66 7.91 -8.32
CA VAL A 112 -9.49 7.11 -7.40
C VAL A 112 -10.16 7.94 -6.33
N GLN A 113 -11.20 7.37 -5.73
CA GLN A 113 -12.03 8.03 -4.73
C GLN A 113 -11.29 8.24 -3.41
N CYS A 114 -10.51 7.27 -2.94
CA CYS A 114 -9.78 7.38 -1.68
C CYS A 114 -8.68 6.32 -1.55
N LEU A 115 -7.72 6.58 -0.64
CA LEU A 115 -6.56 5.74 -0.38
C LEU A 115 -6.45 5.36 1.08
N VAL A 116 -6.17 4.09 1.37
CA VAL A 116 -5.70 3.64 2.69
C VAL A 116 -4.32 3.05 2.54
N LEU A 117 -3.32 3.67 3.16
CA LEU A 117 -1.92 3.32 3.02
C LEU A 117 -1.36 2.87 4.38
N ASN A 118 -1.01 1.61 4.47
CA ASN A 118 -0.47 0.98 5.67
C ASN A 118 1.04 0.83 5.56
N SER A 119 1.78 1.37 6.53
CA SER A 119 3.24 1.47 6.55
C SER A 119 3.79 2.06 5.25
N PRO A 120 3.39 3.30 4.89
CA PRO A 120 3.79 3.94 3.64
C PRO A 120 5.27 4.35 3.64
N SER A 121 5.78 4.63 2.43
CA SER A 121 7.01 5.36 2.19
C SER A 121 6.71 6.63 1.40
N ASP A 122 7.41 7.72 1.69
CA ASP A 122 7.34 8.99 0.95
C ASP A 122 8.36 9.05 -0.22
N VAL A 123 9.17 8.01 -0.36
CA VAL A 123 10.15 7.85 -1.44
C VAL A 123 9.95 6.50 -2.14
N VAL A 124 10.32 6.45 -3.41
CA VAL A 124 10.47 5.20 -4.13
C VAL A 124 11.77 4.54 -3.68
N TYR A 125 11.70 3.31 -3.20
CA TYR A 125 12.87 2.51 -2.90
C TYR A 125 13.27 1.61 -4.07
N GLU A 126 14.56 1.22 -4.07
CA GLU A 126 15.05 0.20 -5.00
C GLU A 126 14.25 -1.11 -4.92
N GLY A 127 14.28 -1.86 -6.00
CA GLY A 127 13.62 -3.15 -6.11
C GLY A 127 14.29 -4.25 -5.29
N ILE A 128 13.62 -5.40 -5.22
CA ILE A 128 14.05 -6.55 -4.43
C ILE A 128 14.11 -7.79 -5.33
N LYS A 129 15.29 -8.42 -5.38
CA LYS A 129 15.55 -9.64 -6.12
C LYS A 129 15.89 -10.80 -5.18
N GLY A 130 14.88 -11.59 -4.83
CA GLY A 130 15.02 -12.63 -3.81
C GLY A 130 15.27 -12.02 -2.42
N LYS A 131 16.46 -12.23 -1.86
CA LYS A 131 16.89 -11.67 -0.56
C LYS A 131 17.75 -10.39 -0.69
N TRP A 132 18.01 -9.93 -1.91
CA TRP A 132 18.96 -8.85 -2.20
C TRP A 132 18.24 -7.68 -2.86
N ASN A 133 18.85 -6.51 -2.75
CA ASN A 133 18.44 -5.35 -3.51
C ASN A 133 18.74 -5.57 -5.00
N SER A 134 17.85 -5.09 -5.87
CA SER A 134 17.99 -5.30 -7.33
C SER A 134 18.91 -4.29 -8.00
N HIS A 135 19.25 -3.19 -7.31
CA HIS A 135 19.97 -2.02 -7.86
C HIS A 135 19.27 -1.35 -9.04
N THR A 136 17.95 -1.51 -9.11
CA THR A 136 17.05 -0.87 -10.06
C THR A 136 15.85 -0.31 -9.31
N SER A 137 15.04 0.53 -9.93
CA SER A 137 13.79 0.98 -9.32
C SER A 137 12.84 -0.20 -9.10
N SER A 138 12.01 -0.12 -8.05
CA SER A 138 10.85 -1.02 -7.92
C SER A 138 9.85 -0.80 -9.04
N TRP A 139 9.70 0.45 -9.52
CA TRP A 139 8.61 0.89 -10.38
C TRP A 139 9.10 1.52 -11.68
N THR A 140 8.28 1.36 -12.71
CA THR A 140 8.45 2.06 -14.00
C THR A 140 7.15 2.76 -14.37
N HIS A 141 7.26 3.84 -15.13
CA HIS A 141 6.16 4.48 -15.85
C HIS A 141 6.58 4.70 -17.29
N LEU A 142 5.74 4.27 -18.24
CA LEU A 142 6.05 4.29 -19.68
C LEU A 142 7.43 3.65 -19.97
N GLN A 143 7.69 2.50 -19.36
CA GLN A 143 8.95 1.72 -19.46
C GLN A 143 10.21 2.43 -18.91
N LYS A 144 10.09 3.59 -18.30
CA LYS A 144 11.20 4.31 -17.67
C LYS A 144 11.20 4.07 -16.17
N GLU A 145 12.35 3.78 -15.59
CA GLU A 145 12.50 3.65 -14.13
C GLU A 145 12.20 4.98 -13.44
N LEU A 146 11.42 4.94 -12.37
CA LEU A 146 11.32 6.08 -11.47
C LEU A 146 12.63 6.24 -10.70
N SER A 147 12.99 7.49 -10.40
CA SER A 147 14.11 7.75 -9.48
C SER A 147 13.86 7.02 -8.16
N TYR A 148 14.89 6.44 -7.59
CA TYR A 148 14.74 5.60 -6.40
C TYR A 148 15.87 5.79 -5.40
N GLN A 149 15.54 5.60 -4.14
CA GLN A 149 16.47 5.56 -3.03
C GLN A 149 16.97 4.13 -2.82
N LYS A 150 18.29 3.99 -2.66
CA LYS A 150 18.91 2.72 -2.26
C LYS A 150 18.53 2.40 -0.83
N PHE A 151 18.01 1.21 -0.59
CA PHE A 151 17.68 0.74 0.74
C PHE A 151 18.91 0.08 1.39
N ARG A 152 19.42 0.70 2.44
CA ARG A 152 20.55 0.20 3.22
C ARG A 152 20.11 -0.04 4.66
N LEU A 153 19.76 -1.28 4.98
CA LEU A 153 19.31 -1.66 6.33
C LEU A 153 20.29 -1.19 7.42
N ARG A 154 21.60 -1.23 7.14
CA ARG A 154 22.63 -0.74 8.06
C ARG A 154 22.43 0.74 8.40
N ASP A 155 22.19 1.58 7.41
CA ASP A 155 22.02 3.01 7.58
C ASP A 155 20.72 3.32 8.35
N TYR A 156 19.68 2.55 8.10
CA TYR A 156 18.41 2.62 8.84
C TYR A 156 18.59 2.24 10.32
N LEU A 157 19.24 1.11 10.62
CA LEU A 157 19.52 0.70 11.99
C LEU A 157 20.40 1.73 12.71
N PHE A 158 21.37 2.32 12.02
CA PHE A 158 22.25 3.36 12.57
C PHE A 158 21.48 4.63 12.89
N SER A 159 20.56 5.04 11.99
CA SER A 159 19.72 6.22 12.23
C SER A 159 18.80 6.04 13.44
N LYS A 160 18.24 4.87 13.65
CA LYS A 160 17.46 4.52 14.86
C LYS A 160 18.31 4.56 16.13
N LEU A 161 19.52 3.97 16.10
CA LEU A 161 20.41 3.91 17.27
C LEU A 161 20.85 5.31 17.70
N PHE A 162 21.16 6.18 16.76
CA PHE A 162 21.65 7.54 17.03
C PHE A 162 20.56 8.62 16.97
N ARG A 163 19.29 8.23 16.83
CA ARG A 163 18.14 9.16 16.70
C ARG A 163 18.33 10.22 15.60
N LYS A 164 19.03 9.85 14.54
CA LYS A 164 19.24 10.73 13.37
C LYS A 164 18.19 10.42 12.30
N THR A 165 17.73 11.44 11.61
CA THR A 165 16.87 11.25 10.43
C THR A 165 17.62 10.47 9.36
N PHE A 166 16.92 9.52 8.74
CA PHE A 166 17.49 8.77 7.61
C PHE A 166 17.67 9.71 6.42
N PRO A 167 18.86 9.80 5.81
CA PRO A 167 19.07 10.65 4.65
C PRO A 167 18.16 10.19 3.50
N LYS A 168 17.26 11.04 3.04
CA LYS A 168 16.38 10.78 1.90
C LYS A 168 16.94 11.42 0.65
N ASP A 169 16.90 10.68 -0.45
CA ASP A 169 17.22 11.21 -1.77
C ASP A 169 16.01 12.00 -2.28
N CYS A 170 16.16 13.31 -2.39
CA CYS A 170 15.06 14.18 -2.85
C CYS A 170 14.57 13.81 -4.27
N SER A 171 15.44 13.23 -5.12
CA SER A 171 15.06 12.80 -6.46
C SER A 171 14.12 11.58 -6.47
N ALA A 172 14.14 10.79 -5.39
CA ALA A 172 13.31 9.61 -5.22
C ALA A 172 11.97 9.90 -4.52
N ARG A 173 11.72 11.16 -4.12
CA ARG A 173 10.49 11.55 -3.43
C ARG A 173 9.28 11.40 -4.36
N ILE A 174 8.22 10.83 -3.82
CA ILE A 174 6.92 10.74 -4.49
C ILE A 174 6.23 12.11 -4.37
N ASP A 175 5.78 12.68 -5.49
CA ASP A 175 5.10 13.98 -5.51
C ASP A 175 3.64 13.87 -5.04
N VAL A 176 3.47 13.71 -3.75
CA VAL A 176 2.14 13.59 -3.11
C VAL A 176 1.32 14.89 -3.21
N GLY A 177 1.94 16.01 -3.60
CA GLY A 177 1.24 17.27 -3.85
C GLY A 177 0.30 17.25 -5.05
N GLN A 178 0.41 16.23 -5.92
CA GLN A 178 -0.48 16.01 -7.04
C GLN A 178 -1.72 15.19 -6.67
N ILE A 179 -1.73 14.55 -5.49
CA ILE A 179 -2.84 13.72 -5.06
C ILE A 179 -3.91 14.58 -4.40
N HIS A 180 -5.14 14.45 -4.87
CA HIS A 180 -6.31 15.17 -4.32
C HIS A 180 -7.27 14.25 -3.58
N SER A 181 -7.21 12.95 -3.85
CA SER A 181 -8.03 11.93 -3.19
C SER A 181 -7.82 11.92 -1.68
N PRO A 182 -8.87 11.76 -0.87
CA PRO A 182 -8.75 11.53 0.56
C PRO A 182 -7.78 10.40 0.90
N ILE A 183 -6.93 10.58 1.92
CA ILE A 183 -5.92 9.61 2.33
C ILE A 183 -6.03 9.27 3.81
N LEU A 184 -6.04 7.97 4.14
CA LEU A 184 -5.76 7.46 5.47
C LEU A 184 -4.35 6.84 5.51
N LEU A 185 -3.48 7.38 6.35
CA LEU A 185 -2.13 6.84 6.60
C LEU A 185 -2.10 6.11 7.93
N LEU A 186 -1.63 4.88 7.91
CA LEU A 186 -1.44 4.05 9.10
C LEU A 186 0.03 3.64 9.19
N GLY A 187 0.70 3.88 10.29
CA GLY A 187 2.11 3.52 10.46
C GLY A 187 2.49 3.29 11.90
N SER A 188 3.72 2.86 12.12
CA SER A 188 4.26 2.59 13.44
C SER A 188 5.51 3.42 13.73
N THR A 189 5.62 3.91 14.97
CA THR A 189 6.84 4.57 15.47
C THR A 189 7.95 3.58 15.79
N VAL A 190 7.61 2.29 15.86
CA VAL A 190 8.55 1.18 16.13
C VAL A 190 8.69 0.26 14.91
N ASP A 191 8.39 0.79 13.73
CA ASP A 191 8.60 0.08 12.46
C ASP A 191 10.05 -0.39 12.34
N GLU A 192 10.24 -1.69 12.07
CA GLU A 192 11.56 -2.35 12.02
C GLU A 192 12.11 -2.47 10.61
N ILE A 193 11.34 -2.12 9.60
CA ILE A 193 11.75 -2.22 8.19
C ILE A 193 12.19 -0.86 7.65
N TRP A 194 11.33 0.16 7.79
CA TRP A 194 11.66 1.55 7.44
C TRP A 194 10.95 2.53 8.38
N ASP A 195 11.26 3.81 8.29
CA ASP A 195 10.66 4.82 9.14
C ASP A 195 9.31 5.30 8.59
N ALA A 196 8.28 4.45 8.70
CA ALA A 196 6.92 4.79 8.26
C ALA A 196 6.36 6.01 9.02
N SER A 197 6.78 6.23 10.26
CA SER A 197 6.34 7.39 11.05
C SER A 197 6.83 8.70 10.45
N SER A 198 8.11 8.78 10.07
CA SER A 198 8.67 9.96 9.40
C SER A 198 8.12 10.12 7.98
N ALA A 199 7.89 9.01 7.27
CA ALA A 199 7.26 9.05 5.96
C ALA A 199 5.84 9.64 6.02
N ILE A 200 5.06 9.30 7.05
CA ILE A 200 3.73 9.90 7.27
C ILE A 200 3.85 11.41 7.47
N ASP A 201 4.80 11.90 8.28
CA ASP A 201 4.97 13.34 8.49
C ASP A 201 5.33 14.06 7.18
N ASP A 202 6.22 13.47 6.39
CA ASP A 202 6.62 14.02 5.10
C ASP A 202 5.44 14.03 4.10
N ILE A 203 4.66 12.94 4.01
CA ILE A 203 3.47 12.87 3.16
C ILE A 203 2.47 13.95 3.57
N VAL A 204 2.13 14.05 4.87
CA VAL A 204 1.18 15.04 5.39
C VAL A 204 1.64 16.47 5.08
N SER A 205 2.93 16.76 5.22
CA SER A 205 3.49 18.10 4.99
C SER A 205 3.46 18.54 3.52
N HIS A 206 3.49 17.60 2.57
CA HIS A 206 3.51 17.88 1.13
C HIS A 206 2.16 17.69 0.44
N TYR A 207 1.22 17.01 1.10
CA TYR A 207 -0.12 16.78 0.55
C TYR A 207 -0.90 18.09 0.43
N LYS A 208 -1.52 18.31 -0.73
CA LYS A 208 -2.30 19.51 -1.05
C LYS A 208 -3.78 19.24 -1.28
N GLY A 209 -4.22 17.99 -1.13
CA GLY A 209 -5.63 17.63 -1.25
C GLY A 209 -6.46 18.09 -0.06
N HIS A 210 -7.74 17.73 -0.06
CA HIS A 210 -8.71 18.28 0.88
C HIS A 210 -8.85 17.49 2.19
N TYR A 211 -8.42 16.23 2.21
CA TYR A 211 -8.67 15.37 3.37
C TYR A 211 -7.58 14.32 3.56
N ILE A 212 -6.80 14.47 4.61
CA ILE A 212 -5.82 13.50 5.02
C ILE A 212 -5.92 13.28 6.53
N ILE A 213 -5.95 12.03 6.94
CA ILE A 213 -5.85 11.63 8.34
C ILE A 213 -4.76 10.59 8.51
N PHE A 214 -4.18 10.53 9.69
CA PHE A 214 -3.15 9.54 9.99
C PHE A 214 -3.26 9.01 11.40
N LYS A 215 -2.76 7.79 11.59
CA LYS A 215 -2.58 7.17 12.91
C LYS A 215 -1.18 6.58 13.00
N LYS A 216 -0.50 6.86 14.11
CA LYS A 216 0.81 6.29 14.44
C LYS A 216 0.68 5.42 15.67
N TYR A 217 1.05 4.17 15.53
CA TYR A 217 0.97 3.15 16.57
C TYR A 217 2.34 2.95 17.22
N HIS A 218 2.37 2.49 18.46
CA HIS A 218 3.59 2.43 19.25
C HIS A 218 4.00 1.01 19.65
N GLU A 219 3.11 0.04 19.49
CA GLU A 219 3.33 -1.36 19.86
C GLU A 219 3.39 -2.30 18.64
N THR A 220 2.60 -2.03 17.62
CA THR A 220 2.66 -2.76 16.36
C THR A 220 3.85 -2.27 15.53
N GLY A 221 4.63 -3.19 14.94
CA GLY A 221 5.72 -2.85 14.03
C GLY A 221 5.24 -2.59 12.60
N HIS A 222 6.14 -2.82 11.65
CA HIS A 222 5.86 -2.66 10.20
C HIS A 222 4.62 -3.42 9.72
N MET A 223 4.40 -4.59 10.32
CA MET A 223 3.24 -5.43 9.99
C MET A 223 2.03 -5.03 10.83
N LEU A 224 1.59 -3.77 10.76
CA LEU A 224 0.26 -3.38 11.19
C LEU A 224 -0.72 -4.36 10.58
N THR A 225 -1.08 -5.37 11.35
CA THR A 225 -1.82 -6.48 10.80
C THR A 225 -3.30 -6.17 10.75
N VAL A 226 -3.94 -6.75 9.76
CA VAL A 226 -5.38 -6.95 9.77
C VAL A 226 -5.80 -7.52 11.11
N ALA A 227 -6.88 -7.01 11.69
CA ALA A 227 -7.44 -7.52 12.93
C ALA A 227 -7.49 -9.06 12.90
N TYR A 228 -7.06 -9.65 14.00
CA TYR A 228 -7.08 -11.10 14.24
C TYR A 228 -6.00 -11.95 13.54
N GLN A 229 -5.03 -11.36 12.87
CA GLN A 229 -3.85 -12.12 12.42
C GLN A 229 -2.71 -11.90 13.44
N PRO A 230 -2.34 -12.92 14.23
CA PRO A 230 -1.23 -12.78 15.18
C PRO A 230 0.07 -12.55 14.43
N ASN A 231 0.79 -11.52 14.81
CA ASN A 231 2.13 -11.27 14.32
C ASN A 231 3.14 -11.98 15.23
N HIS A 232 3.64 -13.12 14.79
CA HIS A 232 4.56 -13.96 15.58
C HIS A 232 5.96 -13.34 15.79
N ARG A 233 6.25 -12.21 15.14
CA ARG A 233 7.59 -11.59 15.22
C ARG A 233 7.82 -10.80 16.50
N TYR A 234 6.77 -10.51 17.28
CA TYR A 234 6.87 -9.65 18.44
C TYR A 234 6.60 -10.40 19.74
N ARG A 235 7.58 -10.28 20.66
CA ARG A 235 7.48 -10.76 22.04
C ARG A 235 6.83 -9.75 22.99
N LYS A 236 6.13 -8.75 22.48
CA LYS A 236 5.46 -7.71 23.26
C LYS A 236 4.09 -8.16 23.74
N ASP A 237 3.49 -7.36 24.62
CA ASP A 237 2.14 -7.64 25.13
C ASP A 237 1.14 -7.74 23.95
N TRP A 238 0.64 -8.95 23.72
CA TRP A 238 -0.28 -9.25 22.65
C TRP A 238 -1.59 -8.47 22.76
N ARG A 239 -1.99 -8.03 23.97
CA ARG A 239 -3.20 -7.25 24.22
C ARG A 239 -3.10 -5.85 23.62
N LEU A 240 -1.93 -5.22 23.78
CA LEU A 240 -1.66 -3.92 23.17
C LEU A 240 -1.59 -4.03 21.66
N LEU A 241 -0.90 -5.04 21.14
CA LEU A 241 -0.87 -5.32 19.71
C LEU A 241 -2.27 -5.53 19.12
N MET A 242 -3.12 -6.29 19.80
CA MET A 242 -4.50 -6.53 19.38
C MET A 242 -5.34 -5.26 19.42
N LYS A 243 -5.14 -4.40 20.42
CA LYS A 243 -5.84 -3.11 20.54
C LYS A 243 -5.50 -2.21 19.33
N GLU A 244 -4.23 -2.04 19.03
CA GLU A 244 -3.77 -1.23 17.90
C GLU A 244 -4.19 -1.84 16.55
N SER A 245 -4.08 -3.16 16.38
CA SER A 245 -4.55 -3.86 15.18
C SER A 245 -6.06 -3.69 14.96
N LYS A 246 -6.85 -3.77 16.02
CA LYS A 246 -8.30 -3.54 15.97
C LYS A 246 -8.60 -2.07 15.61
N ASP A 247 -7.89 -1.12 16.22
CA ASP A 247 -8.08 0.30 15.93
C ASP A 247 -7.73 0.63 14.48
N SER A 248 -6.62 0.11 13.96
CA SER A 248 -6.22 0.31 12.55
C SER A 248 -7.23 -0.28 11.57
N TRP A 249 -7.79 -1.46 11.90
CA TRP A 249 -8.82 -2.11 11.11
C TRP A 249 -10.12 -1.29 11.10
N LEU A 250 -10.58 -0.85 12.25
CA LEU A 250 -11.78 0.00 12.36
C LEU A 250 -11.58 1.33 11.64
N ALA A 251 -10.40 1.95 11.76
CA ALA A 251 -10.07 3.16 11.02
C ALA A 251 -10.16 2.95 9.50
N THR A 252 -9.62 1.82 9.01
CA THR A 252 -9.69 1.44 7.59
C THR A 252 -11.13 1.31 7.11
N ILE A 253 -11.97 0.57 7.86
CA ILE A 253 -13.38 0.39 7.52
C ILE A 253 -14.13 1.73 7.52
N HIS A 254 -14.05 2.49 8.61
CA HIS A 254 -14.75 3.76 8.72
C HIS A 254 -14.32 4.76 7.64
N PHE A 255 -13.06 4.71 7.23
CA PHE A 255 -12.56 5.56 6.16
C PHE A 255 -13.19 5.21 4.82
N PHE A 256 -13.22 3.93 4.44
CA PHE A 256 -13.85 3.48 3.21
C PHE A 256 -15.38 3.64 3.23
N ASP A 257 -16.03 3.45 4.38
CA ASP A 257 -17.49 3.66 4.51
C ASP A 257 -17.89 5.13 4.32
N ARG A 258 -16.96 6.06 4.61
CA ARG A 258 -17.22 7.50 4.51
C ARG A 258 -16.98 8.05 3.11
N HIS A 259 -16.06 7.48 2.38
CA HIS A 259 -15.63 7.92 1.05
C HIS A 259 -15.98 6.89 -0.02
#